data_0c65fb5ff5cc9b36c20b05c37d6addb2
#
_entry.id   0c65fb5ff5cc9b36c20b05c37d6addb2
#
_cell.length_a   1.000
_cell.length_b   1.000
_cell.length_c   1.000
_cell.angle_alpha   90.00
_cell.angle_beta   90.00
_cell.angle_gamma   90.00
#
_symmetry.space_group_name_H-M   'P 1'
#
loop_
_entity.id
_entity.type
_entity.pdbx_description
1 polymer ?
#
loop_
_entity_poly.entity_id
_entity_poly.type
_entity_poly.pdbx_seq_one_letter_code
_entity_poly.pdbx_strand_id
1 'polypeptide(L)'
;SKITAQRKLHFFAYGIAQLSGAERLPESHIEELALLHELGFSLPEGYFGAYTGAAAVLREYERLAEHRPRLPYEIDGMVVKVNSLAEQQQLGFVSRAPRWAIAHKFPAEEALTTVEAIDVQVGRTGAVTPVARLSPVFVGGVTVTNATLHNQDEVARKDVRVGDTVVVRRAGDVIPEVVRVLLERRPMQPV
;
A
#
# COMPACT_ATOMS: atom_id res chain seq x y z
N SER A 1 -1.19 -16.06 16.96
CA SER A 1 -0.41 -15.95 18.19
C SER A 1 -1.27 -15.41 19.33
N LYS A 2 -0.89 -15.65 20.62
CA LYS A 2 -1.60 -15.07 21.79
C LYS A 2 -1.62 -13.53 21.72
N ILE A 3 -0.56 -12.91 21.23
CA ILE A 3 -0.45 -11.45 21.06
C ILE A 3 -1.47 -10.95 20.01
N THR A 4 -1.64 -11.65 18.91
CA THR A 4 -2.61 -11.28 17.87
C THR A 4 -4.05 -11.36 18.39
N ALA A 5 -4.37 -12.38 19.20
CA ALA A 5 -5.69 -12.55 19.80
C ALA A 5 -6.06 -11.43 20.80
N GLN A 6 -5.06 -10.78 21.40
CA GLN A 6 -5.26 -9.66 22.34
C GLN A 6 -5.44 -8.31 21.63
N ARG A 7 -5.13 -8.23 20.32
CA ARG A 7 -5.31 -7.00 19.54
C ARG A 7 -6.77 -6.92 19.09
N LYS A 8 -7.38 -5.77 19.27
CA LYS A 8 -8.71 -5.46 18.72
C LYS A 8 -8.53 -5.14 17.24
N LEU A 9 -8.44 -6.18 16.40
CA LEU A 9 -8.32 -6.02 14.96
C LEU A 9 -9.71 -5.78 14.34
N HIS A 10 -9.81 -4.85 13.41
CA HIS A 10 -10.97 -4.69 12.55
C HIS A 10 -10.81 -5.58 11.32
N PHE A 11 -11.87 -6.29 10.96
CA PHE A 11 -11.93 -7.11 9.77
C PHE A 11 -12.93 -6.52 8.80
N PHE A 12 -12.50 -6.22 7.58
CA PHE A 12 -13.36 -5.79 6.48
C PHE A 12 -13.49 -6.91 5.46
N ALA A 13 -14.73 -7.32 5.18
CA ALA A 13 -15.00 -8.25 4.10
C ALA A 13 -15.01 -7.51 2.76
N TYR A 14 -14.55 -8.16 1.69
CA TYR A 14 -14.45 -7.55 0.36
C TYR A 14 -14.95 -8.45 -0.78
N GLY A 15 -15.46 -9.62 -0.47
CA GLY A 15 -16.01 -10.57 -1.42
C GLY A 15 -16.31 -11.92 -0.80
N ILE A 16 -17.06 -12.75 -1.52
CA ILE A 16 -17.47 -14.10 -1.12
C ILE A 16 -16.78 -15.11 -2.05
N ALA A 17 -16.00 -16.01 -1.50
CA ALA A 17 -15.32 -17.06 -2.28
C ALA A 17 -16.28 -18.20 -2.67
N GLN A 18 -17.21 -18.53 -1.77
CA GLN A 18 -18.19 -19.60 -1.98
C GLN A 18 -19.46 -19.28 -1.19
N LEU A 19 -20.61 -19.40 -1.83
CA LEU A 19 -21.93 -19.20 -1.25
C LEU A 19 -22.76 -20.45 -1.49
N SER A 20 -23.42 -20.95 -0.44
CA SER A 20 -24.35 -22.09 -0.52
C SER A 20 -25.55 -21.84 0.40
N GLY A 21 -26.72 -22.38 0.05
CA GLY A 21 -27.93 -22.26 0.85
C GLY A 21 -28.62 -20.89 0.78
N ALA A 22 -28.20 -19.99 -0.09
CA ALA A 22 -28.89 -18.72 -0.33
C ALA A 22 -30.09 -18.94 -1.27
N GLU A 23 -31.22 -18.29 -0.98
CA GLU A 23 -32.41 -18.35 -1.85
C GLU A 23 -32.18 -17.64 -3.19
N ARG A 24 -31.36 -16.58 -3.18
CA ARG A 24 -30.93 -15.83 -4.36
C ARG A 24 -29.45 -15.58 -4.33
N LEU A 25 -28.76 -15.79 -5.46
CA LEU A 25 -27.36 -15.44 -5.62
C LEU A 25 -27.25 -13.98 -6.06
N PRO A 26 -26.25 -13.21 -5.56
CA PRO A 26 -25.98 -11.88 -6.07
C PRO A 26 -25.55 -11.95 -7.54
N GLU A 27 -25.99 -10.96 -8.33
CA GLU A 27 -25.64 -10.80 -9.75
C GLU A 27 -24.51 -9.79 -9.95
N SER A 28 -24.31 -8.92 -8.94
CA SER A 28 -23.28 -7.89 -8.97
C SER A 28 -22.43 -7.89 -7.70
N HIS A 29 -21.24 -7.33 -7.80
CA HIS A 29 -20.34 -7.20 -6.67
C HIS A 29 -20.90 -6.29 -5.57
N ILE A 30 -21.67 -5.25 -5.93
CA ILE A 30 -22.32 -4.40 -4.94
C ILE A 30 -23.42 -5.15 -4.18
N GLU A 31 -24.15 -6.05 -4.81
CA GLU A 31 -25.14 -6.92 -4.13
C GLU A 31 -24.42 -7.94 -3.23
N GLU A 32 -23.27 -8.47 -3.66
CA GLU A 32 -22.42 -9.34 -2.84
C GLU A 32 -21.95 -8.62 -1.55
N LEU A 33 -21.54 -7.36 -1.65
CA LEU A 33 -21.18 -6.55 -0.49
C LEU A 33 -22.40 -6.26 0.40
N ALA A 34 -23.57 -6.00 -0.17
CA ALA A 34 -24.80 -5.81 0.59
C ALA A 34 -25.15 -7.07 1.39
N LEU A 35 -25.05 -8.25 0.78
CA LEU A 35 -25.27 -9.53 1.48
C LEU A 35 -24.26 -9.73 2.62
N LEU A 36 -22.98 -9.40 2.42
CA LEU A 36 -21.99 -9.45 3.49
C LEU A 36 -22.35 -8.55 4.67
N HIS A 37 -22.85 -7.35 4.39
CA HIS A 37 -23.32 -6.44 5.43
C HIS A 37 -24.53 -6.99 6.19
N GLU A 38 -25.52 -7.57 5.49
CA GLU A 38 -26.68 -8.23 6.10
C GLU A 38 -26.28 -9.41 6.99
N LEU A 39 -25.20 -10.12 6.64
CA LEU A 39 -24.61 -11.20 7.44
C LEU A 39 -23.78 -10.69 8.64
N GLY A 40 -23.67 -9.36 8.83
CA GLY A 40 -23.00 -8.75 9.96
C GLY A 40 -21.50 -8.50 9.77
N PHE A 41 -20.95 -8.65 8.56
CA PHE A 41 -19.56 -8.29 8.28
C PHE A 41 -19.40 -6.77 8.15
N SER A 42 -18.29 -6.25 8.68
CA SER A 42 -17.95 -4.84 8.50
C SER A 42 -17.50 -4.58 7.06
N LEU A 43 -17.97 -3.46 6.53
CA LEU A 43 -17.55 -2.91 5.24
C LEU A 43 -16.98 -1.50 5.46
N PRO A 44 -16.14 -0.98 4.56
CA PRO A 44 -15.65 0.40 4.62
C PRO A 44 -16.75 1.38 4.20
N GLU A 45 -17.72 1.64 5.09
CA GLU A 45 -18.90 2.47 4.82
C GLU A 45 -18.52 3.84 4.24
N GLY A 46 -19.23 4.26 3.19
CA GLY A 46 -18.98 5.51 2.48
C GLY A 46 -17.75 5.49 1.55
N TYR A 47 -17.05 4.36 1.45
CA TYR A 47 -15.83 4.23 0.64
C TYR A 47 -15.90 3.10 -0.40
N PHE A 48 -17.10 2.62 -0.69
CA PHE A 48 -17.37 1.72 -1.81
C PHE A 48 -18.69 2.10 -2.49
N GLY A 49 -18.83 1.76 -3.78
CA GLY A 49 -20.05 2.04 -4.55
C GLY A 49 -19.92 1.56 -5.99
N ALA A 50 -21.02 1.58 -6.72
CA ALA A 50 -21.07 1.29 -8.13
C ALA A 50 -21.03 2.59 -8.95
N TYR A 51 -20.14 2.68 -9.92
CA TYR A 51 -19.91 3.86 -10.74
C TYR A 51 -19.93 3.49 -12.22
N THR A 52 -20.43 4.40 -13.04
CA THR A 52 -20.46 4.20 -14.51
C THR A 52 -19.48 5.15 -15.20
N GLY A 53 -18.54 4.56 -15.93
CA GLY A 53 -17.54 5.26 -16.71
C GLY A 53 -16.32 5.75 -15.91
N ALA A 54 -15.19 5.88 -16.60
CA ALA A 54 -13.90 6.22 -16.02
C ALA A 54 -13.92 7.57 -15.24
N ALA A 55 -14.64 8.57 -15.76
CA ALA A 55 -14.70 9.89 -15.09
C ALA A 55 -15.33 9.82 -13.71
N ALA A 56 -16.34 8.97 -13.50
CA ALA A 56 -16.96 8.80 -12.19
C ALA A 56 -16.02 8.07 -11.21
N VAL A 57 -15.31 7.05 -11.69
CA VAL A 57 -14.30 6.33 -10.91
C VAL A 57 -13.15 7.23 -10.49
N LEU A 58 -12.65 8.11 -11.39
CA LEU A 58 -11.57 9.05 -11.09
C LEU A 58 -12.00 10.08 -10.05
N ARG A 59 -13.21 10.63 -10.13
CA ARG A 59 -13.73 11.53 -9.08
C ARG A 59 -13.79 10.87 -7.72
N GLU A 60 -14.17 9.59 -7.67
CA GLU A 60 -14.18 8.84 -6.41
C GLU A 60 -12.77 8.60 -5.87
N TYR A 61 -11.82 8.32 -6.73
CA TYR A 61 -10.41 8.22 -6.35
C TYR A 61 -9.87 9.53 -5.74
N GLU A 62 -10.18 10.67 -6.36
CA GLU A 62 -9.80 12.00 -5.85
C GLU A 62 -10.46 12.27 -4.49
N ARG A 63 -11.76 12.00 -4.35
CA ARG A 63 -12.48 12.11 -3.09
C ARG A 63 -11.84 11.26 -1.98
N LEU A 64 -11.48 10.03 -2.30
CA LEU A 64 -10.86 9.11 -1.36
C LEU A 64 -9.46 9.59 -0.95
N ALA A 65 -8.67 10.12 -1.90
CA ALA A 65 -7.35 10.70 -1.62
C ALA A 65 -7.45 11.89 -0.64
N GLU A 66 -8.45 12.77 -0.81
CA GLU A 66 -8.69 13.90 0.09
C GLU A 66 -9.13 13.46 1.49
N HIS A 67 -9.88 12.35 1.59
CA HIS A 67 -10.37 11.83 2.86
C HIS A 67 -9.35 10.95 3.60
N ARG A 68 -8.34 10.45 2.90
CA ARG A 68 -7.30 9.54 3.42
C ARG A 68 -6.75 9.95 4.79
N PRO A 69 -6.37 11.24 5.04
CA PRO A 69 -5.83 11.65 6.34
C PRO A 69 -6.80 11.58 7.52
N ARG A 70 -8.09 11.43 7.25
CA ARG A 70 -9.16 11.39 8.25
C ARG A 70 -9.65 9.97 8.55
N LEU A 71 -9.15 8.98 7.80
CA LEU A 71 -9.52 7.58 8.01
C LEU A 71 -8.90 7.05 9.31
N PRO A 72 -9.61 6.19 10.06
CA PRO A 72 -9.07 5.56 11.26
C PRO A 72 -8.08 4.41 10.95
N TYR A 73 -7.75 4.20 9.69
CA TYR A 73 -6.82 3.18 9.19
C TYR A 73 -6.13 3.69 7.93
N GLU A 74 -4.93 3.18 7.68
CA GLU A 74 -4.14 3.50 6.50
C GLU A 74 -4.68 2.80 5.25
N ILE A 75 -4.66 3.53 4.13
CA ILE A 75 -4.96 2.99 2.79
C ILE A 75 -3.86 3.44 1.81
N ASP A 76 -3.57 2.61 0.81
CA ASP A 76 -2.56 2.89 -0.22
C ASP A 76 -3.17 3.13 -1.61
N GLY A 77 -4.48 3.06 -1.73
CA GLY A 77 -5.20 3.28 -2.97
C GLY A 77 -6.62 2.75 -2.95
N MET A 78 -7.18 2.63 -4.13
CA MET A 78 -8.52 2.13 -4.40
C MET A 78 -8.44 0.92 -5.33
N VAL A 79 -9.29 -0.08 -5.12
CA VAL A 79 -9.48 -1.20 -6.06
C VAL A 79 -10.74 -0.97 -6.86
N VAL A 80 -10.60 -0.95 -8.18
CA VAL A 80 -11.72 -0.88 -9.14
C VAL A 80 -11.98 -2.29 -9.66
N LYS A 81 -13.22 -2.72 -9.61
CA LYS A 81 -13.66 -4.06 -10.04
C LYS A 81 -14.80 -3.93 -11.05
N VAL A 82 -14.89 -4.85 -12.00
CA VAL A 82 -16.09 -5.02 -12.83
C VAL A 82 -17.25 -5.43 -11.92
N ASN A 83 -18.37 -4.70 -11.98
CA ASN A 83 -19.49 -4.93 -11.04
C ASN A 83 -20.28 -6.20 -11.34
N SER A 84 -20.47 -6.57 -12.62
CA SER A 84 -21.18 -7.79 -13.01
C SER A 84 -20.37 -9.04 -12.67
N LEU A 85 -20.91 -9.94 -11.84
CA LEU A 85 -20.25 -11.21 -11.50
C LEU A 85 -20.14 -12.15 -12.70
N ALA A 86 -21.10 -12.11 -13.62
CA ALA A 86 -21.04 -12.88 -14.87
C ALA A 86 -19.89 -12.41 -15.77
N GLU A 87 -19.68 -11.10 -15.89
CA GLU A 87 -18.53 -10.53 -16.62
C GLU A 87 -17.21 -10.81 -15.93
N GLN A 88 -17.15 -10.81 -14.59
CA GLN A 88 -15.97 -11.24 -13.86
C GLN A 88 -15.57 -12.68 -14.20
N GLN A 89 -16.54 -13.58 -14.28
CA GLN A 89 -16.31 -14.98 -14.67
C GLN A 89 -15.80 -15.10 -16.12
N GLN A 90 -16.34 -14.33 -17.04
CA GLN A 90 -15.91 -14.31 -18.45
C GLN A 90 -14.47 -13.78 -18.60
N LEU A 91 -14.12 -12.73 -17.88
CA LEU A 91 -12.77 -12.13 -17.88
C LEU A 91 -11.75 -13.06 -17.24
N GLY A 92 -12.15 -13.78 -16.20
CA GLY A 92 -11.34 -14.78 -15.53
C GLY A 92 -10.11 -14.24 -14.82
N PHE A 93 -9.09 -15.07 -14.72
CA PHE A 93 -7.85 -14.82 -13.98
C PHE A 93 -6.62 -15.02 -14.85
N VAL A 94 -5.54 -14.33 -14.53
CA VAL A 94 -4.17 -14.71 -14.87
C VAL A 94 -3.54 -15.41 -13.64
N SER A 95 -2.32 -15.94 -13.76
CA SER A 95 -1.72 -16.83 -12.76
C SER A 95 -1.81 -16.36 -11.29
N ARG A 96 -1.91 -15.07 -11.02
CA ARG A 96 -1.93 -14.51 -9.66
C ARG A 96 -2.87 -13.31 -9.47
N ALA A 97 -3.66 -12.96 -10.47
CA ALA A 97 -4.51 -11.78 -10.41
C ALA A 97 -5.80 -11.95 -11.21
N PRO A 98 -6.92 -11.37 -10.79
CA PRO A 98 -8.12 -11.26 -11.59
C PRO A 98 -7.92 -10.27 -12.76
N ARG A 99 -8.52 -10.57 -13.91
CA ARG A 99 -8.54 -9.65 -15.06
C ARG A 99 -9.60 -8.55 -14.93
N TRP A 100 -10.51 -8.72 -14.00
CA TRP A 100 -11.66 -7.84 -13.76
C TRP A 100 -11.44 -6.87 -12.59
N ALA A 101 -10.24 -6.80 -12.02
CA ALA A 101 -9.90 -5.88 -10.94
C ALA A 101 -8.55 -5.20 -11.19
N ILE A 102 -8.46 -3.93 -10.82
CA ILE A 102 -7.24 -3.14 -10.88
C ILE A 102 -7.09 -2.29 -9.63
N ALA A 103 -5.90 -2.26 -9.06
CA ALA A 103 -5.56 -1.34 -7.98
C ALA A 103 -5.05 -0.01 -8.56
N HIS A 104 -5.70 1.09 -8.17
CA HIS A 104 -5.24 2.45 -8.44
C HIS A 104 -4.64 3.01 -7.14
N LYS A 105 -3.32 2.90 -7.02
CA LYS A 105 -2.60 3.30 -5.80
C LYS A 105 -2.40 4.81 -5.74
N PHE A 106 -2.41 5.36 -4.52
CA PHE A 106 -2.03 6.75 -4.31
C PHE A 106 -0.55 6.95 -4.63
N PRO A 107 -0.15 8.18 -5.02
CA PRO A 107 1.26 8.52 -5.16
C PRO A 107 2.02 8.21 -3.87
N ALA A 108 3.24 7.73 -4.02
CA ALA A 108 4.13 7.53 -2.90
C ALA A 108 4.48 8.86 -2.25
N GLU A 109 4.46 8.89 -0.92
CA GLU A 109 4.89 10.07 -0.17
C GLU A 109 6.41 10.11 -0.08
N GLU A 110 6.97 11.32 -0.16
CA GLU A 110 8.41 11.57 -0.02
C GLU A 110 8.68 12.53 1.15
N ALA A 111 9.78 12.30 1.83
CA ALA A 111 10.25 13.16 2.91
C ALA A 111 11.77 13.26 2.90
N LEU A 112 12.29 14.33 3.49
CA LEU A 112 13.72 14.57 3.64
C LEU A 112 14.18 14.09 5.01
N THR A 113 15.32 13.41 5.05
CA THR A 113 15.96 13.00 6.29
C THR A 113 17.46 12.85 6.10
N THR A 114 18.19 12.57 7.19
CA THR A 114 19.65 12.41 7.17
C THR A 114 20.01 10.93 7.35
N VAL A 115 21.03 10.47 6.63
CA VAL A 115 21.61 9.13 6.80
C VAL A 115 22.55 9.15 8.00
N GLU A 116 22.22 8.39 9.05
CA GLU A 116 23.03 8.28 10.27
C GLU A 116 24.05 7.15 10.18
N ALA A 117 23.71 6.06 9.49
CA ALA A 117 24.59 4.92 9.25
C ALA A 117 24.12 4.14 8.01
N ILE A 118 24.99 3.31 7.47
CA ILE A 118 24.67 2.33 6.43
C ILE A 118 25.02 0.95 6.97
N ASP A 119 23.99 0.14 7.22
CA ASP A 119 24.10 -1.22 7.71
C ASP A 119 23.81 -2.24 6.61
N VAL A 120 24.09 -3.50 6.89
CA VAL A 120 23.78 -4.62 6.00
C VAL A 120 22.83 -5.58 6.72
N GLN A 121 21.77 -5.97 6.03
CA GLN A 121 20.87 -7.03 6.48
C GLN A 121 21.05 -8.28 5.61
N VAL A 122 21.03 -9.44 6.25
CA VAL A 122 21.12 -10.73 5.56
C VAL A 122 19.72 -11.36 5.55
N GLY A 123 19.20 -11.58 4.35
CA GLY A 123 17.90 -12.23 4.15
C GLY A 123 17.98 -13.75 4.41
N ARG A 124 16.82 -14.41 4.46
CA ARG A 124 16.70 -15.87 4.68
C ARG A 124 17.45 -16.71 3.62
N THR A 125 17.60 -16.18 2.43
CA THR A 125 18.32 -16.82 1.32
C THR A 125 19.82 -16.52 1.30
N GLY A 126 20.35 -15.78 2.29
CA GLY A 126 21.73 -15.31 2.32
C GLY A 126 21.99 -14.04 1.51
N ALA A 127 20.96 -13.48 0.85
CA ALA A 127 21.11 -12.21 0.13
C ALA A 127 21.43 -11.07 1.09
N VAL A 128 22.44 -10.29 0.75
CA VAL A 128 22.92 -9.13 1.53
C VAL A 128 22.29 -7.87 0.96
N THR A 129 21.54 -7.14 1.81
CA THR A 129 20.85 -5.92 1.42
C THR A 129 21.35 -4.74 2.25
N PRO A 130 21.90 -3.69 1.65
CA PRO A 130 22.29 -2.48 2.36
C PRO A 130 21.04 -1.69 2.76
N VAL A 131 21.09 -1.14 3.98
CA VAL A 131 19.99 -0.38 4.60
C VAL A 131 20.55 0.89 5.19
N ALA A 132 19.98 2.04 4.82
CA ALA A 132 20.27 3.31 5.44
C ALA A 132 19.54 3.41 6.78
N ARG A 133 20.27 3.67 7.86
CA ARG A 133 19.69 4.18 9.11
C ARG A 133 19.50 5.68 8.98
N LEU A 134 18.33 6.15 9.38
CA LEU A 134 17.88 7.50 9.12
C LEU A 134 17.49 8.19 10.43
N SER A 135 17.72 9.47 10.50
CA SER A 135 17.04 10.30 11.48
C SER A 135 15.52 10.10 11.33
N PRO A 136 14.78 9.91 12.44
CA PRO A 136 13.35 9.60 12.37
C PRO A 136 12.59 10.63 11.53
N VAL A 137 11.82 10.17 10.54
CA VAL A 137 11.03 11.02 9.64
C VAL A 137 9.65 10.43 9.44
N PHE A 138 8.63 11.27 9.46
CA PHE A 138 7.26 10.85 9.20
C PHE A 138 6.99 10.88 7.69
N VAL A 139 6.65 9.72 7.12
CA VAL A 139 6.34 9.55 5.70
C VAL A 139 5.44 8.34 5.48
N GLY A 140 4.41 8.50 4.66
CA GLY A 140 3.46 7.44 4.38
C GLY A 140 2.74 6.92 5.63
N GLY A 141 2.34 7.82 6.54
CA GLY A 141 1.55 7.50 7.73
C GLY A 141 2.33 6.90 8.91
N VAL A 142 3.65 6.73 8.80
CA VAL A 142 4.48 6.14 9.86
C VAL A 142 5.80 6.89 10.05
N THR A 143 6.41 6.73 11.22
CA THR A 143 7.79 7.19 11.46
C THR A 143 8.77 6.15 10.94
N VAL A 144 9.57 6.55 9.96
CA VAL A 144 10.60 5.74 9.30
C VAL A 144 11.96 6.05 9.90
N THR A 145 12.70 5.02 10.29
CA THR A 145 14.08 5.09 10.79
C THR A 145 15.06 4.28 9.94
N ASN A 146 14.56 3.50 8.98
CA ASN A 146 15.36 2.67 8.10
C ASN A 146 14.75 2.67 6.71
N ALA A 147 15.59 2.73 5.68
CA ALA A 147 15.16 2.59 4.28
C ALA A 147 16.11 1.70 3.51
N THR A 148 15.57 0.92 2.57
CA THR A 148 16.39 0.05 1.73
C THR A 148 17.21 0.86 0.74
N LEU A 149 18.43 0.38 0.50
CA LEU A 149 19.29 0.82 -0.59
C LEU A 149 19.36 -0.23 -1.71
N HIS A 150 18.52 -1.26 -1.63
CA HIS A 150 18.35 -2.37 -2.57
C HIS A 150 19.60 -3.27 -2.71
N ASN A 151 20.70 -2.75 -3.22
CA ASN A 151 21.95 -3.48 -3.44
C ASN A 151 23.14 -2.52 -3.50
N GLN A 152 24.35 -3.07 -3.58
CA GLN A 152 25.59 -2.29 -3.60
C GLN A 152 25.69 -1.38 -4.84
N ASP A 153 25.20 -1.83 -5.99
CA ASP A 153 25.24 -1.04 -7.23
C ASP A 153 24.36 0.21 -7.11
N GLU A 154 23.21 0.10 -6.44
CA GLU A 154 22.34 1.24 -6.15
C GLU A 154 22.97 2.22 -5.16
N VAL A 155 23.68 1.74 -4.15
CA VAL A 155 24.45 2.60 -3.23
C VAL A 155 25.51 3.39 -4.00
N ALA A 156 26.27 2.73 -4.87
CA ALA A 156 27.28 3.37 -5.70
C ALA A 156 26.67 4.34 -6.71
N ARG A 157 25.59 3.94 -7.38
CA ARG A 157 24.89 4.78 -8.38
C ARG A 157 24.31 6.06 -7.78
N LYS A 158 23.74 5.97 -6.57
CA LYS A 158 23.17 7.11 -5.85
C LYS A 158 24.22 7.89 -5.07
N ASP A 159 25.42 7.35 -4.91
CA ASP A 159 26.54 7.91 -4.11
C ASP A 159 26.07 8.27 -2.69
N VAL A 160 25.34 7.36 -2.02
CA VAL A 160 24.81 7.58 -0.67
C VAL A 160 25.93 7.41 0.35
N ARG A 161 26.08 8.40 1.24
CA ARG A 161 27.07 8.41 2.31
C ARG A 161 26.41 8.77 3.65
N VAL A 162 27.07 8.36 4.73
CA VAL A 162 26.69 8.79 6.08
C VAL A 162 26.80 10.31 6.18
N GLY A 163 25.80 10.95 6.79
CA GLY A 163 25.70 12.40 6.88
C GLY A 163 24.93 13.06 5.73
N ASP A 164 24.64 12.35 4.64
CA ASP A 164 23.88 12.91 3.52
C ASP A 164 22.43 13.18 3.90
N THR A 165 21.90 14.29 3.36
CA THR A 165 20.45 14.50 3.28
C THR A 165 19.90 13.74 2.09
N VAL A 166 18.91 12.88 2.34
CA VAL A 166 18.30 12.02 1.33
C VAL A 166 16.79 12.22 1.22
N VAL A 167 16.24 11.95 0.04
CA VAL A 167 14.81 11.79 -0.18
C VAL A 167 14.46 10.34 0.08
N VAL A 168 13.57 10.10 1.03
CA VAL A 168 13.00 8.79 1.34
C VAL A 168 11.56 8.75 0.83
N ARG A 169 11.19 7.65 0.20
CA ARG A 169 9.86 7.39 -0.33
C ARG A 169 9.24 6.17 0.32
N ARG A 170 7.95 6.28 0.64
CA ARG A 170 7.13 5.16 1.10
C ARG A 170 5.77 5.19 0.42
N ALA A 171 5.35 4.06 -0.14
CA ALA A 171 4.03 3.85 -0.70
C ALA A 171 3.32 2.75 0.10
N GLY A 172 2.27 3.11 0.86
CA GLY A 172 1.50 2.16 1.67
C GLY A 172 2.38 1.29 2.57
N ASP A 173 2.15 -0.02 2.59
CA ASP A 173 2.92 -0.99 3.37
C ASP A 173 4.23 -1.45 2.71
N VAL A 174 4.69 -0.73 1.68
CA VAL A 174 5.97 -1.03 1.03
C VAL A 174 7.14 -0.61 1.92
N ILE A 175 8.24 -1.37 1.86
CA ILE A 175 9.48 -1.05 2.56
C ILE A 175 9.97 0.34 2.09
N PRO A 176 10.25 1.29 3.00
CA PRO A 176 10.78 2.59 2.63
C PRO A 176 12.09 2.46 1.85
N GLU A 177 12.27 3.30 0.84
CA GLU A 177 13.49 3.31 0.02
C GLU A 177 14.13 4.69 -0.04
N VAL A 178 15.45 4.74 -0.17
CA VAL A 178 16.17 5.96 -0.51
C VAL A 178 16.07 6.18 -2.01
N VAL A 179 15.41 7.29 -2.40
CA VAL A 179 15.21 7.65 -3.81
C VAL A 179 16.46 8.29 -4.39
N ARG A 180 16.97 9.34 -3.72
CA ARG A 180 18.14 10.10 -4.14
C ARG A 180 18.78 10.86 -3.00
N VAL A 181 20.04 11.25 -3.20
CA VAL A 181 20.80 12.16 -2.33
C VAL A 181 20.57 13.59 -2.79
N LEU A 182 20.50 14.53 -1.86
CA LEU A 182 20.57 15.96 -2.13
C LEU A 182 22.03 16.43 -2.03
N LEU A 183 22.75 16.32 -3.14
CA LEU A 183 24.19 16.63 -3.17
C LEU A 183 24.50 18.07 -2.76
N GLU A 184 23.59 18.99 -3.03
CA GLU A 184 23.67 20.39 -2.63
C GLU A 184 23.59 20.60 -1.10
N ARG A 185 23.16 19.60 -0.35
CA ARG A 185 23.09 19.58 1.12
C ARG A 185 24.10 18.67 1.78
N ARG A 186 25.01 18.09 0.99
CA ARG A 186 26.05 17.20 1.53
C ARG A 186 27.00 17.98 2.43
N PRO A 187 27.31 17.50 3.65
CA PRO A 187 28.32 18.08 4.51
C PRO A 187 29.69 18.14 3.79
N MET A 188 30.47 19.21 4.00
CA MET A 188 31.79 19.38 3.37
C MET A 188 32.80 18.33 3.82
N GLN A 189 32.56 17.66 4.96
CA GLN A 189 33.32 16.48 5.41
C GLN A 189 32.28 15.39 5.74
N PRO A 190 32.00 14.48 4.81
CA PRO A 190 31.20 13.31 5.14
C PRO A 190 31.96 12.44 6.14
N VAL A 191 31.27 12.06 7.21
CA VAL A 191 31.80 11.16 8.25
C VAL A 191 31.94 9.74 7.69
#